data_498193a8cd441e770efb0ad20735c0d9
#
_entry.id   498193a8cd441e770efb0ad20735c0d9
#
_cell.length_a   1.000
_cell.length_b   1.000
_cell.length_c   1.000
_cell.angle_alpha   90.00
_cell.angle_beta   90.00
_cell.angle_gamma   90.00
#
_symmetry.space_group_name_H-M   'P 1'
#
loop_
_entity.id
_entity.type
_entity.pdbx_description
1 polymer ?
#
loop_
_entity_poly.entity_id
_entity_poly.type
_entity_poly.pdbx_seq_one_letter_code
_entity_poly.pdbx_strand_id
1 'polypeptide(L)' 'MKQKRSLTLHGHRTSVALEPIFWAVLDEVAETQSRSLAGLIQEIDDERTSGAVRSGLASHLRVWCVEELRRRIP' A
#
# COMPACT_ATOMS: atom_id res chain seq x y z
N MET A 1 -8.97 -13.26 6.97
CA MET A 1 -9.72 -12.14 7.60
C MET A 1 -9.00 -10.84 7.36
N LYS A 2 -9.73 -9.80 6.95
CA LYS A 2 -9.14 -8.49 6.69
C LYS A 2 -8.93 -7.71 7.98
N GLN A 3 -7.90 -6.90 8.00
CA GLN A 3 -7.56 -6.02 9.10
C GLN A 3 -7.64 -4.58 8.60
N LYS A 4 -8.42 -3.76 9.30
CA LYS A 4 -8.61 -2.36 8.91
C LYS A 4 -7.61 -1.47 9.63
N ARG A 5 -6.97 -0.58 8.88
CA ARG A 5 -6.14 0.48 9.44
C ARG A 5 -6.59 1.83 8.93
N SER A 6 -6.55 2.83 9.79
CA SER A 6 -6.84 4.22 9.41
C SER A 6 -5.52 4.92 9.13
N LEU A 7 -5.46 5.63 8.00
CA LEU A 7 -4.27 6.33 7.56
C LEU A 7 -4.66 7.75 7.16
N THR A 8 -3.73 8.68 7.29
CA THR A 8 -3.93 10.03 6.76
C THR A 8 -3.17 10.13 5.45
N LEU A 9 -3.90 10.30 4.36
CA LEU A 9 -3.35 10.42 3.01
C LEU A 9 -3.80 11.75 2.43
N HIS A 10 -2.84 12.57 2.00
CA HIS A 10 -3.11 13.90 1.44
C HIS A 10 -3.98 14.76 2.37
N GLY A 11 -3.74 14.65 3.69
CA GLY A 11 -4.49 15.41 4.67
C GLY A 11 -5.87 14.86 5.01
N HIS A 12 -6.28 13.74 4.43
CA HIS A 12 -7.58 13.12 4.68
C HIS A 12 -7.44 11.77 5.37
N ARG A 13 -8.34 11.49 6.32
CA ARG A 13 -8.39 10.18 6.98
C ARG A 13 -9.02 9.18 6.02
N THR A 14 -8.33 8.06 5.84
CA THR A 14 -8.79 6.97 4.96
C THR A 14 -8.66 5.66 5.70
N SER A 15 -9.69 4.82 5.63
CA SER A 15 -9.64 3.47 6.19
C SER A 15 -9.39 2.48 5.06
N VAL A 16 -8.43 1.57 5.28
CA VAL A 16 -8.08 0.55 4.31
C VAL A 16 -8.14 -0.81 5.00
N ALA A 17 -8.81 -1.77 4.38
CA ALA A 17 -8.91 -3.13 4.88
C ALA A 17 -8.11 -4.07 3.98
N LEU A 18 -7.09 -4.72 4.55
CA LEU A 18 -6.26 -5.68 3.85
C LEU A 18 -6.04 -6.91 4.72
N GLU A 19 -5.82 -8.03 4.08
CA GLU A 19 -5.40 -9.23 4.79
C GLU A 19 -4.06 -8.98 5.48
N PRO A 20 -3.82 -9.58 6.65
CA PRO A 20 -2.57 -9.34 7.41
C PRO A 20 -1.29 -9.54 6.62
N ILE A 21 -1.28 -10.48 5.67
CA ILE A 21 -0.09 -10.74 4.86
C ILE A 21 0.32 -9.52 4.03
N PHE A 22 -0.66 -8.77 3.51
CA PHE A 22 -0.37 -7.55 2.75
C PHE A 22 0.12 -6.43 3.65
N TRP A 23 -0.47 -6.30 4.85
CA TRP A 23 0.03 -5.32 5.82
C TRP A 23 1.48 -5.61 6.20
N ALA A 24 1.83 -6.89 6.36
CA ALA A 24 3.19 -7.30 6.69
C ALA A 24 4.18 -6.85 5.61
N VAL A 25 3.82 -7.04 4.33
CA VAL A 25 4.68 -6.61 3.22
C VAL A 25 4.87 -5.09 3.23
N LEU A 26 3.78 -4.36 3.41
CA LEU A 26 3.84 -2.89 3.44
C LEU A 26 4.68 -2.38 4.62
N ASP A 27 4.50 -2.97 5.80
CA ASP A 27 5.28 -2.60 6.99
C ASP A 27 6.78 -2.86 6.76
N GLU A 28 7.13 -4.00 6.17
CA GLU A 28 8.52 -4.35 5.89
C GLU A 28 9.16 -3.40 4.89
N VAL A 29 8.44 -3.05 3.82
CA VAL A 29 8.97 -2.13 2.82
C VAL A 29 9.16 -0.73 3.42
N ALA A 30 8.19 -0.26 4.19
CA ALA A 30 8.29 1.04 4.84
C ALA A 30 9.50 1.08 5.78
N GLU A 31 9.70 0.03 6.57
CA GLU A 31 10.84 -0.07 7.48
C GLU A 31 12.16 -0.08 6.71
N THR A 32 12.26 -0.88 5.65
CA THR A 32 13.45 -0.96 4.82
C THR A 32 13.82 0.39 4.21
N GLN A 33 12.81 1.17 3.84
CA GLN A 33 13.01 2.49 3.23
C GLN A 33 13.11 3.61 4.27
N SER A 34 13.06 3.28 5.56
CA SER A 34 13.10 4.26 6.66
C SER A 34 12.05 5.35 6.51
N ARG A 35 10.83 4.95 6.14
CA ARG A 35 9.73 5.90 5.96
C ARG A 35 8.47 5.40 6.67
N SER A 36 7.51 6.30 6.89
CA SER A 36 6.26 5.91 7.53
C SER A 36 5.41 5.06 6.59
N LEU A 37 4.57 4.21 7.17
CA LEU A 37 3.61 3.43 6.38
C LEU A 37 2.68 4.35 5.59
N ALA A 38 2.16 5.41 6.21
CA ALA A 38 1.30 6.36 5.53
C ALA A 38 2.01 7.03 4.35
N GLY A 39 3.29 7.39 4.52
CA GLY A 39 4.08 7.98 3.45
C GLY A 39 4.25 7.04 2.27
N LEU A 40 4.54 5.77 2.54
CA LEU A 40 4.66 4.75 1.50
C LEU A 40 3.34 4.58 0.75
N ILE A 41 2.25 4.43 1.48
CA ILE A 41 0.93 4.21 0.87
C ILE A 41 0.49 5.44 0.07
N GLN A 42 0.81 6.65 0.56
CA GLN A 42 0.50 7.87 -0.17
C GLN A 42 1.19 7.91 -1.53
N GLU A 43 2.46 7.51 -1.58
CA GLU A 43 3.21 7.44 -2.84
C GLU A 43 2.57 6.42 -3.79
N ILE A 44 2.19 5.25 -3.28
CA ILE A 44 1.53 4.22 -4.08
C ILE A 44 0.17 4.73 -4.59
N ASP A 45 -0.56 5.44 -3.74
CA ASP A 45 -1.85 6.03 -4.13
C ASP A 45 -1.68 7.08 -5.22
N ASP A 46 -0.61 7.87 -5.18
CA ASP A 46 -0.30 8.84 -6.22
C ASP A 46 -0.08 8.16 -7.56
N GLU A 47 0.63 7.04 -7.57
CA GLU A 47 0.82 6.24 -8.79
C GLU A 47 -0.50 5.72 -9.32
N ARG A 48 -1.39 5.26 -8.43
CA ARG A 48 -2.71 4.75 -8.80
C ARG A 48 -3.55 5.83 -9.48
N THR A 49 -3.55 7.03 -8.92
CA THR A 49 -4.40 8.12 -9.41
C THR A 49 -3.87 8.76 -10.68
N SER A 50 -2.59 8.59 -10.99
CA SER A 50 -2.00 9.10 -12.23
C SER A 50 -2.10 8.13 -13.39
N GLY A 51 -2.52 6.88 -13.13
CA GLY A 51 -2.67 5.87 -14.17
C GLY A 51 -3.95 6.00 -14.97
N ALA A 52 -3.97 5.39 -16.16
CA ALA A 52 -5.14 5.39 -17.04
C ALA A 52 -6.27 4.51 -16.50
N VAL A 53 -5.93 3.44 -15.79
CA VAL A 53 -6.90 2.51 -15.21
C VAL A 53 -6.99 2.78 -13.71
N ARG A 54 -8.20 3.06 -13.23
CA ARG A 54 -8.43 3.30 -11.82
C ARG A 54 -9.00 2.06 -11.15
N SER A 55 -8.34 1.61 -10.10
CA SER A 55 -8.81 0.54 -9.23
C SER A 55 -8.99 1.11 -7.82
N GLY A 56 -9.71 0.40 -6.96
CA GLY A 56 -9.80 0.78 -5.55
C GLY A 56 -8.42 0.70 -4.89
N LEU A 57 -8.21 1.50 -3.86
CA LEU A 57 -6.91 1.54 -3.18
C LEU A 57 -6.50 0.19 -2.61
N ALA A 58 -7.42 -0.54 -1.97
CA ALA A 58 -7.10 -1.85 -1.41
C ALA A 58 -6.64 -2.84 -2.49
N SER A 59 -7.36 -2.88 -3.63
CA SER A 59 -6.97 -3.71 -4.77
C SER A 59 -5.59 -3.32 -5.29
N HIS A 60 -5.36 -2.03 -5.44
CA HIS A 60 -4.08 -1.53 -5.94
C HIS A 60 -2.93 -1.90 -5.00
N LEU A 61 -3.15 -1.80 -3.69
CA LEU A 61 -2.14 -2.17 -2.70
C LEU A 61 -1.81 -3.66 -2.74
N ARG A 62 -2.83 -4.52 -2.93
CA ARG A 62 -2.58 -5.96 -3.06
C ARG A 62 -1.70 -6.27 -4.27
N VAL A 63 -2.03 -5.69 -5.40
CA VAL A 63 -1.25 -5.87 -6.64
C VAL A 63 0.17 -5.34 -6.44
N TRP A 64 0.29 -4.15 -5.86
CA TRP A 64 1.59 -3.55 -5.58
C TRP A 64 2.47 -4.46 -4.72
N CYS A 65 1.89 -5.05 -3.66
CA CYS A 65 2.63 -5.95 -2.77
C CYS A 65 3.17 -7.17 -3.53
N VAL A 66 2.35 -7.77 -4.38
CA VAL A 66 2.76 -8.94 -5.16
C VAL A 66 3.87 -8.55 -6.15
N GLU A 67 3.72 -7.41 -6.82
CA GLU A 67 4.74 -6.93 -7.76
C GLU A 67 6.07 -6.67 -7.03
N GLU A 68 6.01 -6.07 -5.84
CA GLU A 68 7.20 -5.81 -5.03
C GLU A 68 7.91 -7.10 -4.64
N LEU A 69 7.17 -8.11 -4.22
CA LEU A 69 7.74 -9.41 -3.87
C LEU A 69 8.35 -10.10 -5.10
N ARG A 70 7.70 -10.01 -6.25
CA ARG A 70 8.19 -10.63 -7.48
C ARG A 70 9.50 -10.01 -7.94
N ARG A 71 9.70 -8.72 -7.71
CA ARG A 71 10.97 -8.05 -8.04
C ARG A 71 12.14 -8.56 -7.20
N ARG A 72 11.86 -9.12 -6.02
CA ARG A 72 12.88 -9.64 -5.10
C ARG A 72 13.24 -11.09 -5.38
N ILE A 73 12.47 -11.77 -6.22
CA ILE A 73 12.76 -13.15 -6.61
C ILE A 73 13.78 -13.13 -7.75
N PRO A 74 14.94 -13.81 -7.57
CA PRO A 74 15.99 -13.85 -8.60
C PRO A 74 15.53 -14.54 -9.89
#